data_b11ae365d07ec6b3e23da264b954329e
#
_entry.id   b11ae365d07ec6b3e23da264b954329e
#
_cell.length_a   1.000
_cell.length_b   1.000
_cell.length_c   1.000
_cell.angle_alpha   90.00
_cell.angle_beta   90.00
_cell.angle_gamma   90.00
#
_symmetry.space_group_name_H-M   'P 1'
#
loop_
_entity.id
_entity.type
_entity.pdbx_description
1 polymer ?
#
loop_
_entity_poly.entity_id
_entity_poly.type
_entity_poly.pdbx_seq_one_letter_code
_entity_poly.pdbx_strand_id
1 'polypeptide(L)'
;MKKLMYVFKLGLFIFGMTIPATAQNVSQTEDLAGSVVANNKTRLSYEARGCITGLSKIALKTGTATAGQMLVELDNRAAKLAVRTAQARVNDLEDALSEADFAIAVAQSNVTRVNEEQNFVKKEFERTRVLFKRGLVNETALEVVERSKLNATFAVERSEEELTRTVSARLRAKTALEIGELDVQGRELELESLTVNSPFDGVLLNFEPKIGDCVSAGALVAQIYAPTEKNVETFLFVNQLFDTVEGGVTVGTKVNVKRVNGETCPGIFSLISTEADLESQLVKTTIELAASCAPKMFLNEFVGIEILPIDR
;
A
#
# COMPACT_ATOMS: atom_id res chain seq x y z
N MET A 1 -31.43 -96.26 -24.50
CA MET A 1 -30.70 -97.27 -25.26
C MET A 1 -29.19 -96.94 -25.06
N LYS A 2 -28.53 -97.81 -24.38
CA LYS A 2 -27.23 -98.40 -24.67
C LYS A 2 -26.01 -97.42 -24.93
N LYS A 3 -25.09 -97.45 -23.95
CA LYS A 3 -23.69 -97.94 -24.05
C LYS A 3 -22.73 -96.87 -24.60
N LEU A 4 -21.51 -96.58 -24.13
CA LEU A 4 -20.43 -97.50 -23.61
C LEU A 4 -19.33 -96.64 -22.97
N MET A 5 -18.82 -97.13 -21.90
CA MET A 5 -17.68 -96.88 -21.15
C MET A 5 -16.37 -97.07 -21.97
N TYR A 6 -15.41 -96.10 -21.88
CA TYR A 6 -13.98 -96.44 -22.00
C TYR A 6 -13.10 -95.61 -21.06
N VAL A 7 -12.51 -96.34 -20.22
CA VAL A 7 -11.45 -95.85 -19.24
C VAL A 7 -10.13 -95.90 -19.98
N PHE A 8 -9.39 -94.75 -19.89
CA PHE A 8 -7.96 -94.85 -20.14
C PHE A 8 -7.19 -94.09 -19.03
N LYS A 9 -6.50 -94.82 -18.18
CA LYS A 9 -5.49 -94.36 -17.24
C LYS A 9 -4.22 -94.09 -18.02
N LEU A 10 -3.63 -92.92 -17.85
CA LEU A 10 -2.18 -92.79 -18.07
C LEU A 10 -1.63 -91.64 -17.19
N GLY A 11 -0.82 -91.96 -16.30
CA GLY A 11 0.48 -91.63 -15.87
C GLY A 11 0.76 -90.17 -15.58
N LEU A 12 0.85 -89.93 -14.28
CA LEU A 12 1.35 -88.74 -13.63
C LEU A 12 2.87 -88.60 -13.80
N PHE A 13 3.38 -87.41 -14.32
CA PHE A 13 4.70 -86.99 -14.13
C PHE A 13 4.69 -85.49 -13.73
N ILE A 14 4.79 -85.24 -12.43
CA ILE A 14 4.94 -83.90 -11.86
C ILE A 14 6.45 -83.55 -11.90
N PHE A 15 6.80 -82.66 -12.81
CA PHE A 15 8.11 -82.04 -12.79
C PHE A 15 7.96 -80.69 -12.04
N GLY A 16 8.38 -80.70 -10.80
CA GLY A 16 8.39 -79.49 -9.94
C GLY A 16 9.48 -78.53 -10.42
N MET A 17 9.11 -77.46 -11.10
CA MET A 17 10.01 -76.35 -11.45
C MET A 17 9.78 -75.24 -10.40
N THR A 18 10.63 -75.23 -9.38
CA THR A 18 10.68 -74.11 -8.42
C THR A 18 11.34 -72.92 -9.07
N ILE A 19 10.53 -71.94 -9.46
CA ILE A 19 11.02 -70.60 -9.86
C ILE A 19 11.30 -69.86 -8.56
N PRO A 20 12.54 -69.34 -8.32
CA PRO A 20 12.80 -68.48 -7.21
C PRO A 20 12.07 -67.15 -7.48
N ALA A 21 11.09 -66.78 -6.64
CA ALA A 21 10.53 -65.46 -6.62
C ALA A 21 11.62 -64.48 -6.13
N THR A 22 12.27 -63.82 -7.05
CA THR A 22 13.06 -62.63 -6.73
C THR A 22 12.05 -61.57 -6.31
N ALA A 23 11.94 -61.31 -5.01
CA ALA A 23 11.30 -60.14 -4.49
C ALA A 23 12.08 -58.93 -5.01
N GLN A 24 11.61 -58.28 -6.05
CA GLN A 24 12.03 -56.92 -6.36
C GLN A 24 11.52 -56.05 -5.24
N ASN A 25 12.40 -55.58 -4.39
CA ASN A 25 12.17 -54.42 -3.56
C ASN A 25 11.96 -53.24 -4.52
N VAL A 26 10.71 -53.05 -4.95
CA VAL A 26 10.29 -51.78 -5.49
C VAL A 26 10.30 -50.83 -4.27
N SER A 27 11.35 -50.06 -4.15
CA SER A 27 11.38 -48.87 -3.31
C SER A 27 10.22 -48.01 -3.79
N GLN A 28 9.06 -48.09 -3.11
CA GLN A 28 7.95 -47.20 -3.32
C GLN A 28 8.38 -45.86 -2.71
N THR A 29 9.14 -45.06 -3.47
CA THR A 29 9.08 -43.61 -3.30
C THR A 29 7.66 -43.24 -3.65
N GLU A 30 6.82 -43.00 -2.66
CA GLU A 30 5.48 -42.43 -2.88
C GLU A 30 5.72 -41.07 -3.58
N ASP A 31 5.49 -41.05 -4.90
CA ASP A 31 5.51 -39.81 -5.68
C ASP A 31 4.35 -38.94 -5.20
N LEU A 32 4.64 -38.04 -4.28
CA LEU A 32 3.66 -37.04 -3.85
C LEU A 32 3.33 -36.13 -5.02
N ALA A 33 2.06 -35.84 -5.21
CA ALA A 33 1.60 -34.90 -6.24
C ALA A 33 1.28 -33.54 -5.62
N GLY A 34 1.58 -32.49 -6.35
CA GLY A 34 1.25 -31.13 -5.95
C GLY A 34 0.84 -30.25 -7.13
N SER A 35 0.42 -29.06 -6.84
CA SER A 35 0.12 -28.04 -7.85
C SER A 35 0.88 -26.74 -7.57
N VAL A 36 1.39 -26.12 -8.65
CA VAL A 36 2.10 -24.86 -8.58
C VAL A 36 1.12 -23.70 -8.33
N VAL A 37 1.35 -22.94 -7.29
CA VAL A 37 0.55 -21.75 -6.95
C VAL A 37 1.45 -20.52 -6.85
N ALA A 38 0.89 -19.32 -7.03
CA ALA A 38 1.60 -18.10 -6.70
C ALA A 38 1.54 -17.89 -5.18
N ASN A 39 2.67 -17.54 -4.57
CA ASN A 39 2.76 -17.24 -3.15
C ASN A 39 1.79 -16.10 -2.76
N ASN A 40 1.84 -15.01 -3.51
CA ASN A 40 0.96 -13.86 -3.34
C ASN A 40 0.27 -13.53 -4.67
N LYS A 41 -1.06 -13.55 -4.68
CA LYS A 41 -1.88 -13.01 -5.77
C LYS A 41 -2.57 -11.74 -5.28
N THR A 42 -2.08 -10.59 -5.71
CA THR A 42 -2.68 -9.31 -5.38
C THR A 42 -3.80 -8.99 -6.37
N ARG A 43 -4.98 -8.65 -5.85
CA ARG A 43 -6.11 -8.22 -6.66
C ARG A 43 -5.99 -6.72 -6.92
N LEU A 44 -5.94 -6.33 -8.19
CA LEU A 44 -6.01 -4.95 -8.62
C LEU A 44 -7.47 -4.61 -8.90
N SER A 45 -7.99 -3.60 -8.23
CA SER A 45 -9.37 -3.15 -8.39
C SER A 45 -9.39 -1.65 -8.70
N TYR A 46 -10.45 -1.20 -9.37
CA TYR A 46 -10.66 0.22 -9.58
C TYR A 46 -11.00 0.89 -8.25
N GLU A 47 -10.30 1.95 -7.89
CA GLU A 47 -10.57 2.72 -6.68
C GLU A 47 -11.75 3.68 -6.86
N ALA A 48 -11.94 4.19 -8.08
CA ALA A 48 -13.03 5.08 -8.44
C ALA A 48 -13.88 4.51 -9.58
N ARG A 49 -15.08 5.07 -9.74
CA ARG A 49 -15.94 4.81 -10.90
C ARG A 49 -15.57 5.73 -12.06
N GLY A 50 -15.67 5.23 -13.28
CA GLY A 50 -15.43 6.04 -14.48
C GLY A 50 -15.40 5.21 -15.74
N CYS A 51 -15.26 5.86 -16.90
CA CYS A 51 -15.08 5.17 -18.16
C CYS A 51 -13.59 5.16 -18.53
N ILE A 52 -13.11 4.04 -19.07
CA ILE A 52 -11.71 3.82 -19.43
C ILE A 52 -11.36 4.66 -20.67
N THR A 53 -10.34 5.49 -20.55
CA THR A 53 -9.83 6.35 -21.63
C THR A 53 -8.40 5.99 -22.05
N GLY A 54 -7.64 5.34 -21.15
CA GLY A 54 -6.27 4.93 -21.42
C GLY A 54 -5.98 3.51 -20.94
N LEU A 55 -5.15 2.78 -21.71
CA LEU A 55 -4.70 1.43 -21.39
C LEU A 55 -3.23 1.24 -21.72
N SER A 56 -2.53 0.49 -20.91
CA SER A 56 -1.17 0.05 -21.19
C SER A 56 -1.15 -0.98 -22.32
N LYS A 57 -0.73 -0.56 -23.51
CA LYS A 57 -0.58 -1.47 -24.65
C LYS A 57 0.47 -2.56 -24.40
N ILE A 58 1.49 -2.26 -23.59
CA ILE A 58 2.53 -3.23 -23.23
C ILE A 58 1.92 -4.30 -22.35
N ALA A 59 1.25 -3.93 -21.26
CA ALA A 59 0.62 -4.88 -20.34
C ALA A 59 -0.41 -5.78 -21.04
N LEU A 60 -1.23 -5.23 -21.95
CA LEU A 60 -2.18 -6.01 -22.76
C LEU A 60 -1.50 -7.02 -23.70
N LYS A 61 -0.33 -6.68 -24.26
CA LYS A 61 0.38 -7.53 -25.20
C LYS A 61 1.24 -8.60 -24.53
N THR A 62 1.92 -8.23 -23.45
CA THR A 62 2.90 -9.11 -22.78
C THR A 62 2.28 -9.88 -21.60
N GLY A 63 1.17 -9.42 -21.05
CA GLY A 63 0.62 -9.96 -19.80
C GLY A 63 1.51 -9.67 -18.58
N THR A 64 2.45 -8.72 -18.67
CA THR A 64 3.37 -8.37 -17.61
C THR A 64 3.31 -6.88 -17.30
N ALA A 65 3.66 -6.51 -16.08
CA ALA A 65 3.74 -5.13 -15.64
C ALA A 65 4.98 -4.91 -14.77
N THR A 66 5.49 -3.68 -14.79
CA THR A 66 6.55 -3.23 -13.89
C THR A 66 5.97 -2.35 -12.77
N ALA A 67 6.65 -2.28 -11.64
CA ALA A 67 6.26 -1.45 -10.51
C ALA A 67 6.01 0.00 -10.94
N GLY A 68 4.88 0.60 -10.52
CA GLY A 68 4.49 1.96 -10.87
C GLY A 68 3.97 2.13 -12.30
N GLN A 69 3.98 1.09 -13.14
CA GLN A 69 3.45 1.17 -14.50
C GLN A 69 1.95 1.41 -14.49
N MET A 70 1.49 2.44 -15.19
CA MET A 70 0.07 2.70 -15.44
C MET A 70 -0.51 1.56 -16.30
N LEU A 71 -1.55 0.91 -15.78
CA LEU A 71 -2.28 -0.18 -16.44
C LEU A 71 -3.56 0.34 -17.11
N VAL A 72 -4.35 1.10 -16.36
CA VAL A 72 -5.63 1.63 -16.79
C VAL A 72 -5.74 3.09 -16.34
N GLU A 73 -6.26 3.94 -17.19
CA GLU A 73 -6.62 5.33 -16.90
C GLU A 73 -8.10 5.53 -17.17
N LEU A 74 -8.84 6.02 -16.18
CA LEU A 74 -10.22 6.45 -16.30
C LEU A 74 -10.30 7.91 -16.80
N ASP A 75 -11.48 8.38 -17.20
CA ASP A 75 -11.67 9.79 -17.61
C ASP A 75 -11.38 10.73 -16.43
N ASN A 76 -10.25 11.41 -16.51
CA ASN A 76 -9.70 12.24 -15.45
C ASN A 76 -9.83 13.75 -15.73
N ARG A 77 -10.52 14.14 -16.81
CA ARG A 77 -10.63 15.56 -17.22
C ARG A 77 -11.26 16.45 -16.16
N ALA A 78 -12.32 15.95 -15.51
CA ALA A 78 -13.00 16.67 -14.44
C ALA A 78 -12.10 16.79 -13.19
N ALA A 79 -11.42 15.71 -12.80
CA ALA A 79 -10.51 15.70 -11.65
C ALA A 79 -9.30 16.63 -11.89
N LYS A 80 -8.69 16.61 -13.08
CA LYS A 80 -7.62 17.56 -13.45
C LYS A 80 -8.08 19.02 -13.39
N LEU A 81 -9.33 19.30 -13.76
CA LEU A 81 -9.89 20.64 -13.60
C LEU A 81 -10.08 21.00 -12.13
N ALA A 82 -10.58 20.08 -11.31
CA ALA A 82 -10.77 20.29 -9.88
C ALA A 82 -9.44 20.60 -9.17
N VAL A 83 -8.36 19.86 -9.45
CA VAL A 83 -7.02 20.15 -8.93
C VAL A 83 -6.58 21.56 -9.31
N ARG A 84 -6.71 21.95 -10.59
CA ARG A 84 -6.32 23.29 -11.04
C ARG A 84 -7.15 24.40 -10.36
N THR A 85 -8.44 24.16 -10.13
CA THR A 85 -9.31 25.12 -9.43
C THR A 85 -8.91 25.26 -7.98
N ALA A 86 -8.61 24.16 -7.28
CA ALA A 86 -8.12 24.18 -5.89
C ALA A 86 -6.77 24.91 -5.80
N GLN A 87 -5.85 24.66 -6.74
CA GLN A 87 -4.56 25.34 -6.79
C GLN A 87 -4.70 26.84 -7.02
N ALA A 88 -5.60 27.29 -7.91
CA ALA A 88 -5.86 28.71 -8.11
C ALA A 88 -6.41 29.39 -6.84
N ARG A 89 -7.21 28.64 -6.07
CA ARG A 89 -7.70 29.13 -4.76
C ARG A 89 -6.57 29.25 -3.72
N VAL A 90 -5.61 28.31 -3.70
CA VAL A 90 -4.41 28.41 -2.84
C VAL A 90 -3.64 29.68 -3.16
N ASN A 91 -3.42 30.00 -4.44
CA ASN A 91 -2.73 31.23 -4.84
C ASN A 91 -3.46 32.50 -4.33
N ASP A 92 -4.79 32.55 -4.40
CA ASP A 92 -5.60 33.65 -3.84
C ASP A 92 -5.45 33.76 -2.31
N LEU A 93 -5.36 32.62 -1.60
CA LEU A 93 -5.14 32.60 -0.15
C LEU A 93 -3.69 32.99 0.24
N GLU A 94 -2.69 32.68 -0.60
CA GLU A 94 -1.31 33.16 -0.44
C GLU A 94 -1.24 34.69 -0.56
N ASP A 95 -1.93 35.26 -1.55
CA ASP A 95 -2.04 36.71 -1.72
C ASP A 95 -2.72 37.35 -0.52
N ALA A 96 -3.81 36.76 -0.01
CA ALA A 96 -4.50 37.24 1.20
C ALA A 96 -3.63 37.18 2.46
N LEU A 97 -2.78 36.16 2.60
CA LEU A 97 -1.82 36.08 3.69
C LEU A 97 -0.76 37.16 3.57
N SER A 98 -0.25 37.40 2.36
CA SER A 98 0.72 38.48 2.06
C SER A 98 0.15 39.87 2.39
N GLU A 99 -1.12 40.13 2.08
CA GLU A 99 -1.82 41.37 2.45
C GLU A 99 -1.92 41.51 3.98
N ALA A 100 -2.24 40.42 4.69
CA ALA A 100 -2.30 40.41 6.16
C ALA A 100 -0.92 40.67 6.78
N ASP A 101 0.16 40.14 6.21
CA ASP A 101 1.55 40.42 6.65
C ASP A 101 1.90 41.90 6.47
N PHE A 102 1.52 42.48 5.33
CA PHE A 102 1.68 43.90 5.08
C PHE A 102 0.89 44.77 6.08
N ALA A 103 -0.35 44.41 6.38
CA ALA A 103 -1.18 45.10 7.37
C ALA A 103 -0.54 45.11 8.77
N ILE A 104 0.10 44.00 9.19
CA ILE A 104 0.87 43.95 10.45
C ILE A 104 2.05 44.95 10.42
N ALA A 105 2.82 45.00 9.33
CA ALA A 105 3.94 45.92 9.22
C ALA A 105 3.48 47.38 9.32
N VAL A 106 2.37 47.73 8.73
CA VAL A 106 1.73 49.04 8.82
C VAL A 106 1.27 49.35 10.26
N ALA A 107 0.55 48.42 10.90
CA ALA A 107 0.09 48.56 12.28
C ALA A 107 1.28 48.70 13.26
N GLN A 108 2.35 47.93 13.09
CA GLN A 108 3.58 48.02 13.91
C GLN A 108 4.28 49.35 13.76
N SER A 109 4.36 49.87 12.53
CA SER A 109 4.91 51.22 12.26
C SER A 109 4.07 52.31 12.95
N ASN A 110 2.73 52.18 12.94
CA ASN A 110 1.84 53.10 13.62
C ASN A 110 2.02 53.07 15.13
N VAL A 111 2.15 51.88 15.76
CA VAL A 111 2.45 51.73 17.19
C VAL A 111 3.75 52.45 17.54
N THR A 112 4.80 52.28 16.73
CA THR A 112 6.08 52.95 16.94
C THR A 112 5.93 54.50 16.91
N ARG A 113 5.23 55.02 15.92
CA ARG A 113 4.98 56.43 15.73
C ARG A 113 4.19 57.05 16.91
N VAL A 114 3.09 56.41 17.36
CA VAL A 114 2.30 56.96 18.48
C VAL A 114 3.02 56.83 19.83
N ASN A 115 3.88 55.85 20.01
CA ASN A 115 4.74 55.72 21.17
C ASN A 115 5.79 56.88 21.24
N GLU A 116 6.38 57.26 20.10
CA GLU A 116 7.26 58.40 20.02
C GLU A 116 6.55 59.71 20.38
N GLU A 117 5.32 59.92 19.86
CA GLU A 117 4.47 61.06 20.18
C GLU A 117 4.10 61.07 21.67
N GLN A 118 3.69 59.94 22.26
CA GLN A 118 3.43 59.84 23.70
C GLN A 118 4.69 60.25 24.55
N ASN A 119 5.88 59.78 24.13
CA ASN A 119 7.11 60.11 24.81
C ASN A 119 7.40 61.62 24.77
N PHE A 120 7.11 62.25 23.63
CA PHE A 120 7.22 63.70 23.49
C PHE A 120 6.31 64.46 24.42
N VAL A 121 4.98 64.14 24.40
CA VAL A 121 3.98 64.77 25.27
C VAL A 121 4.24 64.50 26.75
N LYS A 122 4.77 63.31 27.09
CA LYS A 122 5.16 62.98 28.45
C LYS A 122 6.32 63.87 28.99
N LYS A 123 7.31 64.16 28.15
CA LYS A 123 8.40 65.10 28.50
C LYS A 123 7.87 66.52 28.65
N GLU A 124 6.93 66.95 27.83
CA GLU A 124 6.31 68.26 27.92
C GLU A 124 5.48 68.42 29.21
N PHE A 125 4.68 67.39 29.56
CA PHE A 125 3.95 67.34 30.82
C PHE A 125 4.92 67.45 32.03
N GLU A 126 5.98 66.70 32.10
CA GLU A 126 6.95 66.73 33.18
C GLU A 126 7.62 68.11 33.28
N ARG A 127 7.95 68.75 32.17
CA ARG A 127 8.45 70.12 32.15
C ARG A 127 7.46 71.10 32.69
N THR A 128 6.22 71.10 32.20
CA THR A 128 5.16 72.01 32.64
C THR A 128 4.82 71.83 34.13
N ARG A 129 4.81 70.57 34.62
CA ARG A 129 4.63 70.23 36.03
C ARG A 129 5.68 70.80 36.93
N VAL A 130 6.95 70.82 36.51
CA VAL A 130 8.05 71.46 37.25
C VAL A 130 7.90 72.99 37.27
N LEU A 131 7.54 73.64 36.15
CA LEU A 131 7.26 75.06 36.06
C LEU A 131 6.10 75.52 36.92
N PHE A 132 5.03 74.70 36.95
CA PHE A 132 3.84 74.93 37.81
C PHE A 132 4.26 74.94 39.32
N LYS A 133 5.01 73.91 39.74
CA LYS A 133 5.53 73.83 41.09
C LYS A 133 6.39 75.08 41.52
N ARG A 134 7.00 75.77 40.53
CA ARG A 134 7.76 76.94 40.71
C ARG A 134 6.95 78.25 40.58
N GLY A 135 5.64 78.19 40.36
CA GLY A 135 4.72 79.27 40.16
C GLY A 135 4.90 80.03 38.84
N LEU A 136 5.54 79.41 37.81
CA LEU A 136 5.86 80.05 36.52
C LEU A 136 4.76 79.82 35.45
N VAL A 137 3.87 78.93 35.68
CA VAL A 137 2.70 78.68 34.81
C VAL A 137 1.44 78.52 35.69
N ASN A 138 0.26 78.75 35.12
CA ASN A 138 -1.01 78.62 35.80
C ASN A 138 -1.55 77.19 35.73
N GLU A 139 -2.59 76.87 36.53
CA GLU A 139 -3.21 75.59 36.62
C GLU A 139 -3.82 75.13 35.26
N THR A 140 -4.46 76.03 34.53
CA THR A 140 -5.05 75.76 33.23
C THR A 140 -4.01 75.25 32.22
N ALA A 141 -2.80 75.80 32.24
CA ALA A 141 -1.71 75.34 31.39
C ALA A 141 -1.25 73.91 31.74
N LEU A 142 -1.24 73.54 33.04
CA LEU A 142 -0.97 72.18 33.49
C LEU A 142 -2.08 71.19 33.06
N GLU A 143 -3.33 71.56 33.26
CA GLU A 143 -4.51 70.75 32.87
C GLU A 143 -4.55 70.44 31.36
N VAL A 144 -4.18 71.42 30.50
CA VAL A 144 -4.12 71.22 29.03
C VAL A 144 -3.11 70.14 28.66
N VAL A 145 -1.91 70.19 29.23
CA VAL A 145 -0.85 69.22 28.92
C VAL A 145 -1.15 67.85 29.54
N GLU A 146 -1.80 67.82 30.72
CA GLU A 146 -2.26 66.58 31.34
C GLU A 146 -3.31 65.87 30.48
N ARG A 147 -4.27 66.61 29.93
CA ARG A 147 -5.25 66.10 28.97
C ARG A 147 -4.59 65.60 27.70
N SER A 148 -3.55 66.32 27.18
CA SER A 148 -2.78 65.88 26.03
C SER A 148 -2.05 64.55 26.30
N LYS A 149 -1.45 64.41 27.50
CA LYS A 149 -0.81 63.16 27.93
C LYS A 149 -1.80 62.00 27.98
N LEU A 150 -3.00 62.20 28.53
CA LEU A 150 -4.03 61.19 28.61
C LEU A 150 -4.49 60.76 27.20
N ASN A 151 -4.71 61.75 26.29
CA ASN A 151 -5.08 61.47 24.90
C ASN A 151 -3.98 60.65 24.14
N ALA A 152 -2.71 60.98 24.36
CA ALA A 152 -1.58 60.23 23.78
C ALA A 152 -1.49 58.82 24.34
N THR A 153 -1.84 58.59 25.63
CA THR A 153 -1.89 57.25 26.21
C THR A 153 -2.98 56.43 25.55
N PHE A 154 -4.20 56.96 25.40
CA PHE A 154 -5.31 56.27 24.69
C PHE A 154 -4.99 56.04 23.20
N ALA A 155 -4.19 56.88 22.57
CA ALA A 155 -3.76 56.68 21.20
C ALA A 155 -2.83 55.44 21.05
N VAL A 156 -1.91 55.25 22.02
CA VAL A 156 -1.09 54.04 22.10
C VAL A 156 -1.93 52.80 22.31
N GLU A 157 -2.80 52.78 23.30
CA GLU A 157 -3.69 51.64 23.59
C GLU A 157 -4.50 51.23 22.36
N ARG A 158 -5.09 52.20 21.64
CA ARG A 158 -5.85 51.91 20.42
C ARG A 158 -4.99 51.35 19.29
N SER A 159 -3.75 51.81 19.16
CA SER A 159 -2.84 51.29 18.12
C SER A 159 -2.31 49.89 18.44
N GLU A 160 -2.14 49.53 19.71
CA GLU A 160 -1.80 48.19 20.18
C GLU A 160 -2.96 47.23 20.02
N GLU A 161 -4.22 47.65 20.28
CA GLU A 161 -5.40 46.88 19.99
C GLU A 161 -5.53 46.56 18.49
N GLU A 162 -5.27 47.56 17.61
CA GLU A 162 -5.33 47.37 16.16
C GLU A 162 -4.23 46.40 15.68
N LEU A 163 -3.00 46.52 16.23
CA LEU A 163 -1.95 45.53 15.95
C LEU A 163 -2.38 44.12 16.35
N THR A 164 -2.99 43.96 17.50
CA THR A 164 -3.52 42.65 17.96
C THR A 164 -4.59 42.10 17.02
N ARG A 165 -5.45 42.97 16.48
CA ARG A 165 -6.48 42.58 15.49
C ARG A 165 -5.86 42.13 14.17
N THR A 166 -4.84 42.85 13.67
CA THR A 166 -4.14 42.49 12.43
C THR A 166 -3.36 41.19 12.59
N VAL A 167 -2.70 40.94 13.73
CA VAL A 167 -2.06 39.66 14.06
C VAL A 167 -3.06 38.52 14.04
N SER A 168 -4.24 38.75 14.63
CA SER A 168 -5.32 37.74 14.63
C SER A 168 -5.89 37.48 13.22
N ALA A 169 -5.98 38.52 12.39
CA ALA A 169 -6.41 38.40 10.99
C ALA A 169 -5.40 37.58 10.17
N ARG A 170 -4.10 37.84 10.34
CA ARG A 170 -3.03 37.04 9.72
C ARG A 170 -3.11 35.55 10.10
N LEU A 171 -3.34 35.26 11.38
CA LEU A 171 -3.48 33.86 11.83
C LEU A 171 -4.65 33.16 11.14
N ARG A 172 -5.79 33.87 10.98
CA ARG A 172 -6.94 33.35 10.23
C ARG A 172 -6.62 33.11 8.75
N ALA A 173 -5.90 34.05 8.11
CA ALA A 173 -5.48 33.90 6.71
C ALA A 173 -4.53 32.70 6.53
N LYS A 174 -3.59 32.51 7.46
CA LYS A 174 -2.69 31.36 7.48
C LYS A 174 -3.46 30.03 7.60
N THR A 175 -4.42 29.95 8.52
CA THR A 175 -5.26 28.75 8.66
C THR A 175 -6.12 28.50 7.43
N ALA A 176 -6.63 29.55 6.78
CA ALA A 176 -7.38 29.40 5.53
C ALA A 176 -6.50 28.86 4.39
N LEU A 177 -5.26 29.33 4.29
CA LEU A 177 -4.27 28.80 3.34
C LEU A 177 -4.00 27.32 3.58
N GLU A 178 -3.73 26.91 4.82
CA GLU A 178 -3.51 25.51 5.17
C GLU A 178 -4.70 24.62 4.80
N ILE A 179 -5.93 25.08 5.02
CA ILE A 179 -7.14 24.37 4.58
C ILE A 179 -7.21 24.29 3.05
N GLY A 180 -6.82 25.34 2.34
CA GLY A 180 -6.74 25.35 0.88
C GLY A 180 -5.73 24.33 0.33
N GLU A 181 -4.56 24.24 0.94
CA GLU A 181 -3.53 23.25 0.59
C GLU A 181 -4.01 21.81 0.80
N LEU A 182 -4.72 21.57 1.90
CA LEU A 182 -5.35 20.26 2.16
C LEU A 182 -6.44 19.91 1.12
N ASP A 183 -7.21 20.90 0.64
CA ASP A 183 -8.17 20.68 -0.46
C ASP A 183 -7.45 20.27 -1.76
N VAL A 184 -6.31 20.91 -2.09
CA VAL A 184 -5.49 20.50 -3.23
C VAL A 184 -5.05 19.05 -3.10
N GLN A 185 -4.49 18.66 -1.96
CA GLN A 185 -4.08 17.27 -1.72
C GLN A 185 -5.25 16.28 -1.85
N GLY A 186 -6.42 16.65 -1.35
CA GLY A 186 -7.63 15.83 -1.52
C GLY A 186 -8.01 15.64 -2.99
N ARG A 187 -7.92 16.70 -3.81
CA ARG A 187 -8.19 16.61 -5.26
C ARG A 187 -7.13 15.83 -6.03
N GLU A 188 -5.87 15.88 -5.59
CA GLU A 188 -4.79 15.07 -6.15
C GLU A 188 -5.00 13.57 -5.88
N LEU A 189 -5.40 13.19 -4.66
CA LEU A 189 -5.77 11.81 -4.34
C LEU A 189 -6.99 11.34 -5.15
N GLU A 190 -8.00 12.19 -5.34
CA GLU A 190 -9.13 11.88 -6.24
C GLU A 190 -8.67 11.66 -7.68
N LEU A 191 -7.71 12.44 -8.16
CA LEU A 191 -7.12 12.28 -9.50
C LEU A 191 -6.30 10.99 -9.60
N GLU A 192 -5.51 10.67 -8.58
CA GLU A 192 -4.69 9.45 -8.52
C GLU A 192 -5.57 8.20 -8.54
N SER A 193 -6.70 8.20 -7.81
CA SER A 193 -7.65 7.08 -7.76
C SER A 193 -8.28 6.72 -9.12
N LEU A 194 -8.18 7.61 -10.12
CA LEU A 194 -8.63 7.37 -11.50
C LEU A 194 -7.58 6.62 -12.34
N THR A 195 -6.43 6.27 -11.77
CA THR A 195 -5.37 5.56 -12.45
C THR A 195 -5.01 4.29 -11.69
N VAL A 196 -5.07 3.15 -12.37
CA VAL A 196 -4.64 1.88 -11.78
C VAL A 196 -3.20 1.61 -12.19
N ASN A 197 -2.32 1.57 -11.20
CA ASN A 197 -0.90 1.28 -11.38
C ASN A 197 -0.56 -0.11 -10.85
N SER A 198 0.50 -0.72 -11.42
CA SER A 198 1.05 -1.96 -10.90
C SER A 198 1.84 -1.70 -9.60
N PRO A 199 1.56 -2.43 -8.49
CA PRO A 199 2.27 -2.23 -7.24
C PRO A 199 3.71 -2.79 -7.24
N PHE A 200 3.99 -3.79 -8.09
CA PHE A 200 5.29 -4.45 -8.21
C PHE A 200 5.45 -5.08 -9.60
N ASP A 201 6.67 -5.54 -9.90
CA ASP A 201 6.96 -6.26 -11.15
C ASP A 201 6.28 -7.64 -11.13
N GLY A 202 5.43 -7.92 -12.12
CA GLY A 202 4.69 -9.17 -12.09
C GLY A 202 3.98 -9.54 -13.38
N VAL A 203 3.32 -10.69 -13.32
CA VAL A 203 2.47 -11.22 -14.39
C VAL A 203 1.01 -10.94 -14.05
N LEU A 204 0.30 -10.38 -15.01
CA LEU A 204 -1.12 -10.06 -14.90
C LEU A 204 -1.97 -11.25 -15.33
N LEU A 205 -2.96 -11.58 -14.53
CA LEU A 205 -3.99 -12.59 -14.84
C LEU A 205 -5.32 -11.88 -15.06
N ASN A 206 -6.05 -12.33 -16.09
CA ASN A 206 -7.40 -11.81 -16.44
C ASN A 206 -7.41 -10.29 -16.68
N PHE A 207 -6.36 -9.76 -17.31
CA PHE A 207 -6.27 -8.33 -17.65
C PHE A 207 -6.87 -8.11 -19.04
N GLU A 208 -8.17 -7.81 -19.11
CA GLU A 208 -8.93 -7.66 -20.36
C GLU A 208 -9.76 -6.37 -20.43
N PRO A 209 -9.31 -5.24 -19.88
CA PRO A 209 -10.07 -3.98 -19.95
C PRO A 209 -10.14 -3.46 -21.39
N LYS A 210 -11.20 -2.72 -21.72
CA LYS A 210 -11.39 -2.11 -23.05
C LYS A 210 -11.62 -0.61 -22.92
N ILE A 211 -11.04 0.15 -23.83
CA ILE A 211 -11.31 1.60 -23.92
C ILE A 211 -12.80 1.80 -24.20
N GLY A 212 -13.44 2.69 -23.44
CA GLY A 212 -14.87 2.98 -23.51
C GLY A 212 -15.72 2.22 -22.52
N ASP A 213 -15.23 1.13 -21.90
CA ASP A 213 -15.94 0.45 -20.83
C ASP A 213 -16.06 1.37 -19.60
N CYS A 214 -17.23 1.40 -18.98
CA CYS A 214 -17.46 2.14 -17.74
C CYS A 214 -17.50 1.16 -16.56
N VAL A 215 -16.73 1.48 -15.52
CA VAL A 215 -16.49 0.61 -14.37
C VAL A 215 -16.95 1.25 -13.06
N SER A 216 -17.20 0.41 -12.07
CA SER A 216 -17.53 0.83 -10.70
C SER A 216 -16.30 0.72 -9.79
N ALA A 217 -16.27 1.51 -8.73
CA ALA A 217 -15.29 1.33 -7.66
C ALA A 217 -15.39 -0.10 -7.07
N GLY A 218 -14.26 -0.72 -6.78
CA GLY A 218 -14.14 -2.09 -6.30
C GLY A 218 -14.21 -3.17 -7.39
N ALA A 219 -14.54 -2.84 -8.65
CA ALA A 219 -14.50 -3.81 -9.75
C ALA A 219 -13.06 -4.30 -10.00
N LEU A 220 -12.92 -5.59 -10.32
CA LEU A 220 -11.62 -6.20 -10.57
C LEU A 220 -11.03 -5.73 -11.89
N VAL A 221 -9.78 -5.29 -11.88
CA VAL A 221 -8.99 -4.97 -13.07
C VAL A 221 -8.22 -6.20 -13.55
N ALA A 222 -7.46 -6.80 -12.64
CA ALA A 222 -6.62 -7.97 -12.87
C ALA A 222 -6.19 -8.57 -11.53
N GLN A 223 -5.51 -9.71 -11.60
CA GLN A 223 -4.68 -10.20 -10.50
C GLN A 223 -3.22 -10.14 -10.94
N ILE A 224 -2.32 -9.74 -10.04
CA ILE A 224 -0.88 -9.71 -10.32
C ILE A 224 -0.14 -10.60 -9.34
N TYR A 225 0.90 -11.29 -9.82
CA TYR A 225 1.79 -12.08 -8.97
C TYR A 225 3.24 -11.97 -9.46
N ALA A 226 4.19 -12.12 -8.54
CA ALA A 226 5.61 -12.17 -8.86
C ALA A 226 5.98 -13.57 -9.40
N PRO A 227 6.52 -13.71 -10.63
CA PRO A 227 6.81 -15.01 -11.22
C PRO A 227 7.91 -15.79 -10.49
N THR A 228 8.75 -15.10 -9.72
CA THR A 228 9.82 -15.69 -8.89
C THR A 228 9.32 -16.28 -7.58
N GLU A 229 8.11 -15.88 -7.14
CA GLU A 229 7.50 -16.27 -5.88
C GLU A 229 6.38 -17.28 -6.12
N LYS A 230 6.75 -18.47 -6.59
CA LYS A 230 5.81 -19.58 -6.75
C LYS A 230 6.13 -20.68 -5.76
N ASN A 231 5.09 -21.28 -5.24
CA ASN A 231 5.14 -22.41 -4.33
C ASN A 231 4.45 -23.61 -4.96
N VAL A 232 4.68 -24.77 -4.40
CA VAL A 232 3.87 -25.96 -4.69
C VAL A 232 3.03 -26.27 -3.46
N GLU A 233 1.72 -26.35 -3.65
CA GLU A 233 0.80 -26.88 -2.65
C GLU A 233 0.64 -28.37 -2.84
N THR A 234 0.81 -29.12 -1.77
CA THR A 234 0.56 -30.56 -1.71
C THR A 234 -0.13 -30.93 -0.41
N PHE A 235 -0.63 -32.14 -0.36
CA PHE A 235 -1.34 -32.67 0.80
C PHE A 235 -0.62 -33.93 1.27
N LEU A 236 -0.28 -33.98 2.58
CA LEU A 236 0.35 -35.09 3.24
C LEU A 236 -0.64 -35.74 4.21
N PHE A 237 -0.60 -37.05 4.31
CA PHE A 237 -1.29 -37.71 5.41
C PHE A 237 -0.61 -37.39 6.75
N VAL A 238 -1.39 -37.31 7.80
CA VAL A 238 -0.88 -37.02 9.17
C VAL A 238 0.22 -38.02 9.57
N ASN A 239 0.12 -39.28 9.20
CA ASN A 239 1.14 -40.31 9.50
C ASN A 239 2.51 -40.02 8.83
N GLN A 240 2.54 -39.43 7.63
CA GLN A 240 3.78 -39.07 6.92
C GLN A 240 4.55 -37.93 7.62
N LEU A 241 3.86 -37.13 8.44
CA LEU A 241 4.49 -36.08 9.25
C LEU A 241 5.20 -36.64 10.49
N PHE A 242 4.79 -37.80 10.96
CA PHE A 242 5.29 -38.42 12.21
C PHE A 242 6.02 -39.73 11.97
N ASP A 243 6.44 -40.01 10.73
CA ASP A 243 7.16 -41.24 10.44
C ASP A 243 8.48 -41.31 11.22
N THR A 244 8.54 -42.28 12.16
CA THR A 244 9.67 -42.46 13.04
C THR A 244 10.81 -43.26 12.39
N VAL A 245 10.55 -43.95 11.29
CA VAL A 245 11.51 -44.84 10.62
C VAL A 245 12.32 -44.03 9.56
N GLU A 246 11.67 -43.18 8.80
CA GLU A 246 12.29 -42.35 7.76
C GLU A 246 12.51 -40.88 8.18
N GLY A 247 12.06 -40.52 9.38
CA GLY A 247 12.32 -39.20 9.98
C GLY A 247 11.23 -38.16 9.75
N GLY A 248 10.09 -38.54 9.16
CA GLY A 248 8.91 -37.68 8.91
C GLY A 248 9.20 -36.39 8.11
N VAL A 249 8.17 -35.79 7.52
CA VAL A 249 8.31 -34.51 6.79
C VAL A 249 8.17 -33.36 7.77
N THR A 250 9.19 -32.50 7.83
CA THR A 250 9.20 -31.30 8.66
C THR A 250 9.48 -30.06 7.84
N VAL A 251 9.20 -28.89 8.38
CA VAL A 251 9.61 -27.60 7.77
C VAL A 251 11.12 -27.61 7.61
N GLY A 252 11.60 -27.26 6.41
CA GLY A 252 13.02 -27.32 6.04
C GLY A 252 13.44 -28.61 5.31
N THR A 253 12.58 -29.65 5.24
CA THR A 253 12.85 -30.84 4.44
C THR A 253 13.00 -30.48 2.98
N LYS A 254 14.13 -30.90 2.36
CA LYS A 254 14.47 -30.65 0.95
C LYS A 254 13.71 -31.60 0.04
N VAL A 255 13.27 -31.09 -1.10
CA VAL A 255 12.55 -31.87 -2.11
C VAL A 255 13.01 -31.52 -3.52
N ASN A 256 12.82 -32.45 -4.44
CA ASN A 256 12.88 -32.22 -5.88
C ASN A 256 11.46 -32.21 -6.43
N VAL A 257 11.07 -31.07 -6.99
CA VAL A 257 9.78 -30.95 -7.70
C VAL A 257 9.99 -31.30 -9.16
N LYS A 258 9.34 -32.36 -9.62
CA LYS A 258 9.50 -32.92 -10.97
C LYS A 258 8.32 -32.52 -11.86
N ARG A 259 8.61 -31.84 -12.95
CA ARG A 259 7.64 -31.43 -13.95
C ARG A 259 7.28 -32.58 -14.90
N VAL A 260 6.16 -32.47 -15.59
CA VAL A 260 5.73 -33.46 -16.60
C VAL A 260 6.75 -33.63 -17.72
N ASN A 261 7.52 -32.58 -18.07
CA ASN A 261 8.58 -32.62 -19.07
C ASN A 261 9.90 -33.26 -18.59
N GLY A 262 9.97 -33.71 -17.33
CA GLY A 262 11.14 -34.32 -16.71
C GLY A 262 12.12 -33.32 -16.08
N GLU A 263 11.94 -32.02 -16.23
CA GLU A 263 12.76 -31.03 -15.53
C GLU A 263 12.49 -31.09 -14.02
N THR A 264 13.53 -30.91 -13.23
CA THR A 264 13.44 -30.87 -11.75
C THR A 264 13.73 -29.50 -11.22
N CYS A 265 12.98 -29.09 -10.20
CA CYS A 265 13.14 -27.84 -9.48
C CYS A 265 13.36 -28.13 -7.99
N PRO A 266 14.49 -27.70 -7.41
CA PRO A 266 14.68 -27.88 -5.97
C PRO A 266 13.72 -26.99 -5.19
N GLY A 267 13.22 -27.55 -4.08
CA GLY A 267 12.31 -26.84 -3.16
C GLY A 267 12.54 -27.29 -1.72
N ILE A 268 11.89 -26.59 -0.81
CA ILE A 268 11.88 -26.92 0.63
C ILE A 268 10.46 -26.82 1.17
N PHE A 269 10.08 -27.71 2.09
CA PHE A 269 8.84 -27.53 2.83
C PHE A 269 8.95 -26.28 3.70
N SER A 270 8.19 -25.24 3.36
CA SER A 270 8.19 -23.93 4.03
C SER A 270 7.07 -23.81 5.08
N LEU A 271 5.94 -24.47 4.82
CA LEU A 271 4.78 -24.41 5.69
C LEU A 271 4.07 -25.77 5.75
N ILE A 272 3.75 -26.22 6.94
CA ILE A 272 2.87 -27.37 7.20
C ILE A 272 1.70 -26.82 8.01
N SER A 273 0.47 -26.98 7.48
CA SER A 273 -0.73 -26.55 8.20
C SER A 273 -0.87 -27.33 9.51
N THR A 274 -1.40 -26.68 10.53
CA THR A 274 -1.74 -27.30 11.81
C THR A 274 -3.14 -27.91 11.83
N GLU A 275 -3.88 -27.76 10.74
CA GLU A 275 -5.24 -28.28 10.56
C GLU A 275 -5.22 -29.38 9.52
N ALA A 276 -5.70 -30.55 9.92
CA ALA A 276 -5.96 -31.67 9.01
C ALA A 276 -7.43 -31.64 8.58
N ASP A 277 -7.70 -32.00 7.34
CA ASP A 277 -9.05 -32.22 6.88
C ASP A 277 -9.70 -33.38 7.65
N LEU A 278 -10.91 -33.18 8.12
CA LEU A 278 -11.56 -34.09 9.06
C LEU A 278 -11.86 -35.49 8.44
N GLU A 279 -12.19 -35.50 7.16
CA GLU A 279 -12.61 -36.76 6.45
C GLU A 279 -11.39 -37.49 5.88
N SER A 280 -10.51 -36.73 5.19
CA SER A 280 -9.37 -37.34 4.48
C SER A 280 -8.11 -37.47 5.34
N GLN A 281 -8.04 -36.81 6.50
CA GLN A 281 -6.85 -36.73 7.38
C GLN A 281 -5.61 -36.22 6.61
N LEU A 282 -5.84 -35.37 5.60
CA LEU A 282 -4.79 -34.71 4.84
C LEU A 282 -4.48 -33.36 5.43
N VAL A 283 -3.19 -33.06 5.52
CA VAL A 283 -2.64 -31.76 5.96
C VAL A 283 -2.11 -31.03 4.75
N LYS A 284 -2.58 -29.81 4.54
CA LYS A 284 -2.07 -28.94 3.49
C LYS A 284 -0.63 -28.52 3.80
N THR A 285 0.27 -28.71 2.85
CA THR A 285 1.67 -28.32 2.98
C THR A 285 2.09 -27.46 1.79
N THR A 286 3.04 -26.57 2.04
CA THR A 286 3.56 -25.65 1.03
C THR A 286 5.07 -25.86 0.87
N ILE A 287 5.50 -26.00 -0.37
CA ILE A 287 6.90 -26.12 -0.74
C ILE A 287 7.29 -24.83 -1.46
N GLU A 288 8.27 -24.15 -0.93
CA GLU A 288 8.89 -23.00 -1.56
C GLU A 288 9.86 -23.47 -2.65
N LEU A 289 9.68 -22.95 -3.86
CA LEU A 289 10.51 -23.26 -5.01
C LEU A 289 11.73 -22.35 -5.07
N ALA A 290 12.85 -22.86 -5.54
CA ALA A 290 14.01 -22.03 -5.82
C ALA A 290 13.68 -20.94 -6.85
N ALA A 291 14.03 -19.69 -6.56
CA ALA A 291 13.76 -18.51 -7.39
C ALA A 291 14.34 -18.63 -8.82
N SER A 292 15.36 -19.47 -9.02
CA SER A 292 15.97 -19.72 -10.33
C SER A 292 15.11 -20.53 -11.29
N CYS A 293 14.21 -21.38 -10.78
CA CYS A 293 13.35 -22.25 -11.60
C CYS A 293 11.85 -21.90 -11.50
N ALA A 294 11.40 -21.28 -10.40
CA ALA A 294 10.01 -20.86 -10.20
C ALA A 294 9.41 -20.10 -11.42
N PRO A 295 10.12 -19.16 -12.09
CA PRO A 295 9.57 -18.46 -13.25
C PRO A 295 9.21 -19.36 -14.44
N LYS A 296 9.87 -20.52 -14.59
CA LYS A 296 9.67 -21.45 -15.70
C LYS A 296 8.44 -22.33 -15.54
N MET A 297 7.88 -22.42 -14.33
CA MET A 297 6.71 -23.26 -14.03
C MET A 297 5.41 -22.48 -14.28
N PHE A 298 4.37 -23.18 -14.75
CA PHE A 298 3.07 -22.57 -14.95
C PHE A 298 2.24 -22.63 -13.66
N LEU A 299 1.39 -21.63 -13.44
CA LEU A 299 0.40 -21.72 -12.37
C LEU A 299 -0.56 -22.86 -12.66
N ASN A 300 -0.96 -23.58 -11.60
CA ASN A 300 -1.80 -24.78 -11.65
C ASN A 300 -1.19 -25.95 -12.43
N GLU A 301 0.14 -25.92 -12.69
CA GLU A 301 0.88 -27.07 -13.23
C GLU A 301 0.90 -28.17 -12.17
N PHE A 302 0.52 -29.40 -12.55
CA PHE A 302 0.67 -30.57 -11.70
C PHE A 302 2.12 -31.04 -11.75
N VAL A 303 2.66 -31.35 -10.57
CA VAL A 303 4.05 -31.76 -10.39
C VAL A 303 4.16 -32.96 -9.46
N GLY A 304 5.16 -33.79 -9.70
CA GLY A 304 5.57 -34.83 -8.77
C GLY A 304 6.55 -34.25 -7.74
N ILE A 305 6.52 -34.75 -6.53
CA ILE A 305 7.39 -34.30 -5.44
C ILE A 305 8.16 -35.51 -4.92
N GLU A 306 9.47 -35.44 -5.02
CA GLU A 306 10.39 -36.43 -4.49
C GLU A 306 11.07 -35.85 -3.24
N ILE A 307 10.87 -36.50 -2.10
CA ILE A 307 11.49 -36.09 -0.85
C ILE A 307 12.93 -36.58 -0.83
N LEU A 308 13.86 -35.67 -0.57
CA LEU A 308 15.28 -36.03 -0.48
C LEU A 308 15.59 -36.57 0.93
N PRO A 309 16.42 -37.63 1.03
CA PRO A 309 16.83 -38.14 2.33
C PRO A 309 17.55 -37.07 3.13
N ILE A 310 17.25 -37.02 4.42
CA ILE A 310 17.90 -36.10 5.35
C ILE A 310 19.35 -36.55 5.50
N ASP A 311 20.30 -35.70 5.09
CA ASP A 311 21.74 -35.92 5.39
C ASP A 311 21.91 -35.94 6.93
N ARG A 312 22.18 -37.13 7.48
CA ARG A 312 22.47 -37.36 8.91
C ARG A 312 23.92 -37.03 9.24
#